data_b856ea4eaf2607cc981477a7d6ef45f0
#
_entry.id   b856ea4eaf2607cc981477a7d6ef45f0
#
_cell.length_a   1.000
_cell.length_b   1.000
_cell.length_c   1.000
_cell.angle_alpha   90.00
_cell.angle_beta   90.00
_cell.angle_gamma   90.00
#
_symmetry.space_group_name_H-M   'P 1'
#
loop_
_entity.id
_entity.type
_entity.pdbx_description
1 polymer ?
#
loop_
_entity_poly.entity_id
_entity_poly.type
_entity_poly.pdbx_seq_one_letter_code
_entity_poly.pdbx_strand_id
1 'polypeptide(L)'
;KGEFDALPALFRWTEGEDVKGRHRIIGLPVMDRQTRQLRFHRWFPGCPMEEDAYGIPKPKDTDRFAPQMLLVPCVGFGPGGLRLGYGGGFYDRTLATLEPRPYTVGVGYAHGFIPWLEAEPHDVPLDAVLTEDGLAWQKAE
;
A
#
# COMPACT_ATOMS: atom_id res chain seq x y z
N LYS A 1 -9.44 9.56 3.01
CA LYS A 1 -10.82 9.90 2.69
C LYS A 1 -11.18 9.33 1.33
N GLY A 2 -12.27 8.53 1.25
CA GLY A 2 -12.61 7.80 0.05
C GLY A 2 -11.79 6.55 -0.18
N GLU A 3 -10.94 6.18 0.75
CA GLU A 3 -10.14 4.97 0.70
C GLU A 3 -10.80 3.85 1.50
N PHE A 4 -10.54 2.62 1.06
CA PHE A 4 -10.96 1.45 1.80
C PHE A 4 -10.11 1.30 3.07
N ASP A 5 -10.77 1.09 4.22
CA ASP A 5 -10.07 0.83 5.47
C ASP A 5 -9.72 -0.65 5.57
N ALA A 6 -8.46 -0.98 5.31
CA ALA A 6 -7.97 -2.35 5.33
C ALA A 6 -7.52 -2.82 6.73
N LEU A 7 -7.48 -1.95 7.72
CA LEU A 7 -6.89 -2.26 9.02
C LEU A 7 -7.57 -3.42 9.74
N PRO A 8 -8.92 -3.51 9.78
CA PRO A 8 -9.57 -4.66 10.43
C PRO A 8 -9.20 -6.01 9.78
N ALA A 9 -9.11 -6.05 8.45
CA ALA A 9 -8.74 -7.27 7.74
C ALA A 9 -7.27 -7.62 7.99
N LEU A 10 -6.39 -6.63 7.99
CA LEU A 10 -4.96 -6.83 8.27
C LEU A 10 -4.74 -7.31 9.70
N PHE A 11 -5.48 -6.75 10.65
CA PHE A 11 -5.41 -7.20 12.03
C PHE A 11 -5.77 -8.68 12.15
N ARG A 12 -6.87 -9.08 11.51
CA ARG A 12 -7.29 -10.49 11.51
C ARG A 12 -6.26 -11.39 10.83
N TRP A 13 -5.61 -10.90 9.78
CA TRP A 13 -4.56 -11.63 9.08
C TRP A 13 -3.34 -11.91 9.98
N THR A 14 -3.01 -10.99 10.90
CA THR A 14 -1.87 -11.16 11.81
C THR A 14 -2.12 -12.22 12.90
N GLU A 15 -3.37 -12.62 13.11
CA GLU A 15 -3.70 -13.69 14.04
C GLU A 15 -3.24 -15.06 13.54
N GLY A 16 -2.95 -15.19 12.24
CA GLY A 16 -2.44 -16.42 11.65
C GLY A 16 -0.93 -16.42 11.53
N GLU A 17 -0.41 -17.53 11.00
CA GLU A 17 1.00 -17.70 10.72
C GLU A 17 1.23 -17.89 9.22
N ASP A 18 2.45 -17.60 8.76
CA ASP A 18 2.84 -17.86 7.39
C ASP A 18 3.10 -19.37 7.20
N VAL A 19 3.46 -19.76 5.96
CA VAL A 19 3.70 -21.17 5.62
C VAL A 19 4.86 -21.81 6.38
N LYS A 20 5.71 -20.98 7.02
CA LYS A 20 6.86 -21.45 7.82
C LYS A 20 6.58 -21.38 9.33
N GLY A 21 5.33 -21.14 9.72
CA GLY A 21 4.94 -21.04 11.14
C GLY A 21 5.37 -19.75 11.83
N ARG A 22 5.74 -18.72 11.05
CA ARG A 22 6.14 -17.43 11.62
C ARG A 22 4.93 -16.52 11.75
N HIS A 23 4.92 -15.67 12.77
CA HIS A 23 3.89 -14.67 12.92
C HIS A 23 3.94 -13.68 11.76
N ARG A 24 2.78 -13.37 11.22
CA ARG A 24 2.64 -12.32 10.22
C ARG A 24 2.72 -10.97 10.90
N ILE A 25 3.45 -10.05 10.28
CA ILE A 25 3.53 -8.68 10.77
C ILE A 25 2.98 -7.72 9.74
N ILE A 26 2.41 -6.63 10.22
CA ILE A 26 1.96 -5.54 9.36
C ILE A 26 2.67 -4.27 9.77
N GLY A 27 2.68 -3.32 8.85
CA GLY A 27 3.22 -2.00 9.09
C GLY A 27 2.40 -0.95 8.40
N LEU A 28 2.64 0.27 8.80
CA LEU A 28 2.02 1.44 8.20
C LEU A 28 3.10 2.28 7.52
N PRO A 29 2.74 2.97 6.44
CA PRO A 29 3.69 3.83 5.76
C PRO A 29 3.95 5.11 6.56
N VAL A 30 5.20 5.53 6.52
CA VAL A 30 5.64 6.81 7.09
C VAL A 30 6.28 7.59 5.96
N MET A 31 5.81 8.82 5.74
CA MET A 31 6.32 9.65 4.67
C MET A 31 7.66 10.28 5.05
N ASP A 32 8.66 10.11 4.18
CA ASP A 32 9.92 10.83 4.27
C ASP A 32 9.83 12.06 3.36
N ARG A 33 9.79 13.23 3.95
CA ARG A 33 9.59 14.48 3.20
C ARG A 33 10.80 14.86 2.36
N GLN A 34 11.99 14.44 2.74
CA GLN A 34 13.22 14.76 2.00
C GLN A 34 13.35 13.93 0.73
N THR A 35 13.16 12.62 0.85
CA THR A 35 13.27 11.70 -0.29
C THR A 35 11.97 11.55 -1.07
N ARG A 36 10.85 11.95 -0.48
CA ARG A 36 9.49 11.73 -0.98
C ARG A 36 9.19 10.25 -1.19
N GLN A 37 9.76 9.41 -0.33
CA GLN A 37 9.52 7.98 -0.31
C GLN A 37 8.80 7.60 0.96
N LEU A 38 8.22 6.39 0.94
CA LEU A 38 7.59 5.81 2.11
C LEU A 38 8.58 4.88 2.79
N ARG A 39 8.59 4.91 4.12
CA ARG A 39 9.20 3.90 4.96
C ARG A 39 8.08 3.13 5.62
N PHE A 40 8.31 1.87 5.97
CA PHE A 40 7.29 1.04 6.59
C PHE A 40 7.74 0.65 7.99
N HIS A 41 6.94 1.03 8.98
CA HIS A 41 7.20 0.76 10.38
C HIS A 41 6.14 -0.19 10.92
N ARG A 42 6.59 -1.12 11.76
CA ARG A 42 5.70 -2.12 12.34
C ARG A 42 4.56 -1.47 13.10
N TRP A 43 3.37 -1.98 12.85
CA TRP A 43 2.17 -1.63 13.59
C TRP A 43 1.60 -2.88 14.27
N PHE A 44 1.16 -2.72 15.51
CA PHE A 44 0.45 -3.76 16.27
C PHE A 44 -0.55 -3.09 17.19
N PRO A 45 -1.60 -3.81 17.65
CA PRO A 45 -2.58 -3.21 18.55
C PRO A 45 -1.93 -2.69 19.81
N GLY A 46 -2.25 -1.43 20.16
CA GLY A 46 -1.66 -0.79 21.33
C GLY A 46 -0.26 -0.20 21.13
N CYS A 47 0.32 -0.31 19.93
CA CYS A 47 1.62 0.31 19.69
C CYS A 47 1.54 1.83 19.83
N PRO A 48 2.64 2.48 20.24
CA PRO A 48 2.68 3.95 20.31
C PRO A 48 2.42 4.56 18.94
N MET A 49 1.61 5.61 18.91
CA MET A 49 1.26 6.33 17.69
C MET A 49 1.49 7.82 17.89
N GLU A 50 1.78 8.51 16.80
CA GLU A 50 1.87 9.96 16.77
C GLU A 50 1.35 10.48 15.44
N GLU A 51 1.04 11.76 15.35
CA GLU A 51 0.66 12.37 14.08
C GLU A 51 1.90 12.92 13.39
N ASP A 52 1.94 12.79 12.06
CA ASP A 52 2.98 13.41 11.25
C ASP A 52 2.65 14.91 11.00
N ALA A 53 3.46 15.56 10.16
CA ALA A 53 3.28 16.97 9.84
C ALA A 53 1.95 17.29 9.13
N TYR A 54 1.29 16.27 8.59
CA TYR A 54 0.01 16.39 7.91
C TYR A 54 -1.17 15.92 8.77
N GLY A 55 -0.93 15.61 10.04
CA GLY A 55 -1.96 15.09 10.94
C GLY A 55 -2.32 13.61 10.69
N ILE A 56 -1.50 12.88 9.95
CA ILE A 56 -1.73 11.47 9.66
C ILE A 56 -1.12 10.61 10.77
N PRO A 57 -1.92 9.72 11.38
CA PRO A 57 -1.38 8.81 12.40
C PRO A 57 -0.30 7.89 11.83
N LYS A 58 0.78 7.75 12.57
CA LYS A 58 1.87 6.84 12.23
C LYS A 58 2.41 6.15 13.49
N PRO A 59 3.01 4.95 13.35
CA PRO A 59 3.68 4.32 14.48
C PRO A 59 4.84 5.18 14.98
N LYS A 60 4.99 5.22 16.31
CA LYS A 60 6.07 5.95 16.96
C LYS A 60 7.11 4.98 17.50
N ASP A 61 8.35 5.14 17.05
CA ASP A 61 9.51 4.38 17.54
C ASP A 61 9.39 2.86 17.40
N THR A 62 8.65 2.40 16.41
CA THR A 62 8.60 0.97 16.11
C THR A 62 9.63 0.61 15.03
N ASP A 63 9.92 -0.68 14.90
CA ASP A 63 10.92 -1.15 13.95
C ASP A 63 10.51 -0.87 12.50
N ARG A 64 11.48 -0.45 11.71
CA ARG A 64 11.36 -0.32 10.27
C ARG A 64 11.61 -1.69 9.63
N PHE A 65 10.86 -2.01 8.58
CA PHE A 65 11.07 -3.24 7.83
C PHE A 65 10.78 -3.05 6.34
N ALA A 66 11.28 -4.00 5.54
CA ALA A 66 11.00 -4.03 4.11
C ALA A 66 9.80 -4.95 3.86
N PRO A 67 8.68 -4.44 3.35
CA PRO A 67 7.50 -5.27 3.14
C PRO A 67 7.69 -6.23 1.97
N GLN A 68 7.10 -7.42 2.08
CA GLN A 68 7.03 -8.39 1.00
C GLN A 68 5.78 -8.19 0.14
N MET A 69 4.74 -7.63 0.72
CA MET A 69 3.50 -7.29 0.03
C MET A 69 2.99 -5.94 0.52
N LEU A 70 2.51 -5.12 -0.41
CA LEU A 70 1.90 -3.84 -0.10
C LEU A 70 0.44 -3.84 -0.53
N LEU A 71 -0.43 -3.39 0.39
CA LEU A 71 -1.77 -2.97 0.02
C LEU A 71 -1.72 -1.47 -0.27
N VAL A 72 -2.07 -1.09 -1.47
CA VAL A 72 -1.96 0.30 -1.93
C VAL A 72 -3.36 0.87 -2.10
N PRO A 73 -3.73 1.89 -1.34
CA PRO A 73 -5.07 2.47 -1.49
C PRO A 73 -5.21 3.13 -2.86
N CYS A 74 -6.33 2.84 -3.53
CA CYS A 74 -6.63 3.37 -4.85
C CYS A 74 -7.99 4.04 -4.84
N VAL A 75 -8.03 5.36 -4.98
CA VAL A 75 -9.29 6.07 -5.25
C VAL A 75 -9.66 5.91 -6.72
N GLY A 76 -8.67 5.92 -7.62
CA GLY A 76 -8.84 5.65 -9.03
C GLY A 76 -7.77 4.68 -9.55
N PHE A 77 -8.15 3.84 -10.47
CA PHE A 77 -7.22 2.90 -11.11
C PHE A 77 -7.64 2.68 -12.57
N GLY A 78 -6.72 2.19 -13.37
CA GLY A 78 -6.96 2.02 -14.81
C GLY A 78 -6.43 0.70 -15.33
N PRO A 79 -6.49 0.52 -16.67
CA PRO A 79 -6.01 -0.71 -17.30
C PRO A 79 -4.54 -0.96 -17.00
N GLY A 80 -4.18 -2.24 -16.85
CA GLY A 80 -2.79 -2.64 -16.65
C GLY A 80 -2.23 -2.35 -15.27
N GLY A 81 -3.09 -2.14 -14.27
CA GLY A 81 -2.64 -1.89 -12.90
C GLY A 81 -2.23 -0.45 -12.63
N LEU A 82 -2.63 0.48 -13.48
CA LEU A 82 -2.35 1.90 -13.27
C LEU A 82 -3.15 2.43 -12.08
N ARG A 83 -2.54 3.32 -11.32
CA ARG A 83 -3.14 3.96 -10.17
C ARG A 83 -3.14 5.47 -10.37
N LEU A 84 -4.29 6.09 -10.12
CA LEU A 84 -4.38 7.55 -10.09
C LEU A 84 -3.67 8.05 -8.84
N GLY A 85 -2.61 8.82 -9.03
CA GLY A 85 -1.83 9.38 -7.92
C GLY A 85 -2.41 10.66 -7.37
N TYR A 86 -1.93 11.02 -6.18
CA TYR A 86 -2.31 12.28 -5.52
C TYR A 86 -1.32 13.41 -5.82
N GLY A 87 -0.42 13.22 -6.79
CA GLY A 87 0.52 14.24 -7.22
C GLY A 87 1.87 14.23 -6.49
N GLY A 88 1.98 13.58 -5.34
CA GLY A 88 3.23 13.52 -4.59
C GLY A 88 4.24 12.49 -5.07
N GLY A 89 3.78 11.45 -5.72
CA GLY A 89 4.63 10.39 -6.26
C GLY A 89 5.29 9.49 -5.21
N PHE A 90 4.78 9.48 -3.97
CA PHE A 90 5.40 8.72 -2.88
C PHE A 90 5.47 7.23 -3.17
N TYR A 91 4.34 6.64 -3.63
CA TYR A 91 4.31 5.21 -3.94
C TYR A 91 5.20 4.86 -5.12
N ASP A 92 5.15 5.65 -6.21
CA ASP A 92 5.96 5.37 -7.39
C ASP A 92 7.45 5.45 -7.09
N ARG A 93 7.91 6.47 -6.35
CA ARG A 93 9.30 6.57 -5.94
C ARG A 93 9.72 5.43 -5.03
N THR A 94 8.86 5.07 -4.09
CA THR A 94 9.14 3.97 -3.16
C THR A 94 9.28 2.67 -3.91
N LEU A 95 8.34 2.35 -4.80
CA LEU A 95 8.35 1.11 -5.57
C LEU A 95 9.54 1.04 -6.53
N ALA A 96 9.98 2.18 -7.05
CA ALA A 96 11.15 2.23 -7.93
C ALA A 96 12.46 1.89 -7.22
N THR A 97 12.52 2.05 -5.89
CA THR A 97 13.75 1.87 -5.12
C THR A 97 13.77 0.64 -4.23
N LEU A 98 12.62 0.03 -3.94
CA LEU A 98 12.57 -1.18 -3.10
C LEU A 98 13.12 -2.38 -3.84
N GLU A 99 14.08 -3.08 -3.18
CA GLU A 99 14.73 -4.26 -3.72
C GLU A 99 14.89 -5.30 -2.61
N PRO A 100 14.29 -6.48 -2.71
CA PRO A 100 13.40 -6.88 -3.80
C PRO A 100 12.08 -6.10 -3.78
N ARG A 101 11.50 -5.94 -4.97
CA ARG A 101 10.24 -5.22 -5.10
C ARG A 101 9.10 -6.03 -4.47
N PRO A 102 8.30 -5.43 -3.57
CA PRO A 102 7.17 -6.14 -3.00
C PRO A 102 6.08 -6.41 -4.02
N TYR A 103 5.27 -7.44 -3.77
CA TYR A 103 4.05 -7.66 -4.55
C TYR A 103 3.03 -6.60 -4.13
N THR A 104 2.45 -5.90 -5.12
CA THR A 104 1.56 -4.77 -4.84
C THR A 104 0.12 -5.10 -5.23
N VAL A 105 -0.78 -4.85 -4.29
CA VAL A 105 -2.22 -5.04 -4.49
C VAL A 105 -2.92 -3.73 -4.22
N GLY A 106 -3.50 -3.15 -5.26
CA GLY A 106 -4.37 -1.98 -5.11
C GLY A 106 -5.69 -2.38 -4.48
N VAL A 107 -6.19 -1.55 -3.58
CA VAL A 107 -7.47 -1.77 -2.92
C VAL A 107 -8.33 -0.53 -3.11
N GLY A 108 -9.46 -0.69 -3.76
CA GLY A 108 -10.35 0.42 -4.07
C GLY A 108 -11.76 -0.05 -4.35
N TYR A 109 -12.58 0.85 -4.83
CA TYR A 109 -13.97 0.55 -5.20
C TYR A 109 -14.10 0.43 -6.71
N ALA A 110 -15.01 -0.44 -7.17
CA ALA A 110 -15.21 -0.68 -8.59
C ALA A 110 -15.54 0.59 -9.38
N HIS A 111 -16.26 1.53 -8.77
CA HIS A 111 -16.58 2.81 -9.42
C HIS A 111 -15.35 3.69 -9.65
N GLY A 112 -14.21 3.36 -9.06
CA GLY A 112 -12.96 4.09 -9.28
C GLY A 112 -12.21 3.69 -10.55
N PHE A 113 -12.75 2.75 -11.33
CA PHE A 113 -12.09 2.36 -12.58
C PHE A 113 -12.19 3.47 -13.63
N ILE A 114 -11.03 3.81 -14.22
CA ILE A 114 -10.90 4.86 -15.23
C ILE A 114 -10.35 4.24 -16.51
N PRO A 115 -11.23 3.90 -17.48
CA PRO A 115 -10.78 3.19 -18.68
C PRO A 115 -9.76 3.94 -19.54
N TRP A 116 -9.73 5.27 -19.43
CA TRP A 116 -8.84 6.12 -20.25
C TRP A 116 -7.60 6.59 -19.49
N LEU A 117 -7.34 6.04 -18.29
CA LEU A 117 -6.16 6.42 -17.53
C LEU A 117 -4.89 5.99 -18.28
N GLU A 118 -3.98 6.92 -18.49
CA GLU A 118 -2.73 6.67 -19.20
C GLU A 118 -1.55 6.72 -18.23
N ALA A 119 -0.56 5.87 -18.51
CA ALA A 119 0.66 5.83 -17.73
C ALA A 119 1.56 7.02 -18.06
N GLU A 120 2.18 7.58 -17.02
CA GLU A 120 3.29 8.49 -17.15
C GLU A 120 4.60 7.72 -17.00
N PRO A 121 5.75 8.26 -17.50
CA PRO A 121 7.01 7.49 -17.49
C PRO A 121 7.48 7.01 -16.12
N HIS A 122 7.13 7.73 -15.04
CA HIS A 122 7.54 7.37 -13.68
C HIS A 122 6.55 6.45 -12.97
N ASP A 123 5.40 6.15 -13.58
CA ASP A 123 4.40 5.31 -12.94
C ASP A 123 4.87 3.87 -12.85
N VAL A 124 4.67 3.28 -11.67
CA VAL A 124 4.94 1.86 -11.43
C VAL A 124 3.61 1.13 -11.31
N PRO A 125 3.25 0.30 -12.29
CA PRO A 125 1.97 -0.41 -12.24
C PRO A 125 1.88 -1.36 -11.05
N LEU A 126 0.66 -1.51 -10.53
CA LEU A 126 0.37 -2.48 -9.48
C LEU A 126 0.36 -3.90 -10.05
N ASP A 127 0.56 -4.90 -9.20
CA ASP A 127 0.53 -6.30 -9.62
C ASP A 127 -0.89 -6.87 -9.67
N ALA A 128 -1.79 -6.31 -8.85
CA ALA A 128 -3.20 -6.69 -8.82
C ALA A 128 -4.04 -5.55 -8.28
N VAL A 129 -5.34 -5.60 -8.52
CA VAL A 129 -6.30 -4.66 -7.95
C VAL A 129 -7.51 -5.43 -7.44
N LEU A 130 -7.86 -5.20 -6.18
CA LEU A 130 -9.05 -5.73 -5.53
C LEU A 130 -10.08 -4.63 -5.34
N THR A 131 -11.35 -4.98 -5.53
CA THR A 131 -12.48 -4.12 -5.24
C THR A 131 -13.50 -4.87 -4.39
N GLU A 132 -14.61 -4.22 -4.06
CA GLU A 132 -15.72 -4.88 -3.36
C GLU A 132 -16.29 -6.07 -4.14
N ASP A 133 -16.06 -6.12 -5.45
CA ASP A 133 -16.53 -7.21 -6.33
C ASP A 133 -15.50 -8.33 -6.47
N GLY A 134 -14.39 -8.24 -5.78
CA GLY A 134 -13.30 -9.22 -5.85
C GLY A 134 -12.14 -8.73 -6.68
N LEU A 135 -11.39 -9.68 -7.28
CA LEU A 135 -10.21 -9.37 -8.08
C LEU A 135 -10.63 -8.69 -9.39
N ALA A 136 -10.26 -7.42 -9.54
CA ALA A 136 -10.59 -6.64 -10.72
C ALA A 136 -9.56 -6.82 -11.83
N TRP A 137 -8.28 -6.98 -11.45
CA TRP A 137 -7.19 -7.14 -12.40
C TRP A 137 -6.01 -7.80 -11.73
N GLN A 138 -5.26 -8.57 -12.48
CA GLN A 138 -4.02 -9.18 -12.03
C GLN A 138 -3.09 -9.28 -13.23
N LYS A 139 -1.82 -8.92 -13.04
CA LYS A 139 -0.86 -9.01 -14.12
C LYS A 139 -0.55 -10.49 -14.44
N ALA A 140 -0.28 -10.76 -15.70
CA ALA A 140 0.11 -12.09 -16.14
C ALA A 140 1.48 -12.48 -15.56
N GLU A 141 1.64 -13.76 -15.25
CA GLU A 141 2.92 -14.30 -14.79
C GLU A 141 3.90 -14.47 -15.95
#